data_4c91f8fc345f00098c6cdf3f0159decf
#
_entry.id   4c91f8fc345f00098c6cdf3f0159decf
#
_cell.length_a   1.000
_cell.length_b   1.000
_cell.length_c   1.000
_cell.angle_alpha   90.00
_cell.angle_beta   90.00
_cell.angle_gamma   90.00
#
_symmetry.space_group_name_H-M   'P 1'
#
loop_
_entity.id
_entity.type
_entity.pdbx_description
1 polymer ?
#
loop_
_entity_poly.entity_id
_entity_poly.type
_entity_poly.pdbx_seq_one_letter_code
_entity_poly.pdbx_strand_id
1 'polypeptide(L)'
;MFFLFSDTAAATERAAESGASEVPAIVQFVNHWVGEPLYHFQITYTKPLWDKFFGLFGTDAEKVLGPYTPEDAVPWYTVMFVLAVLFTLAVIWILKPRKLSVEEPSYGQLILEKGVLAVRDLLVDNVGPHGVQYLPVIGTFGILILISNLMGLVPGLMSPTASTSVTFALGISSFVYYNAIGIKENGLGGHLKHFAGPIPWLALLMFPIELVSNLVRPLSLGIRLFGNLFGDEQILGTIFSLSPKGLLLPVFIMPLSLFVAFMQTFIFVLLSIIYISEVSHHHEEHHAEGEHGHTVDDGGVMTLPSHA
;
A
#
# COMPACT_ATOMS: atom_id res chain seq x y z
N MET A 1 0.78 19.57 11.30
CA MET A 1 1.10 18.66 10.20
C MET A 1 2.46 18.97 9.56
N PHE A 2 2.83 20.22 9.34
CA PHE A 2 4.16 20.62 8.84
C PHE A 2 5.34 20.30 9.80
N PHE A 3 5.15 20.29 11.10
CA PHE A 3 6.19 19.96 12.10
C PHE A 3 6.62 18.48 12.06
N LEU A 4 5.77 17.56 11.61
CA LEU A 4 6.13 16.15 11.53
C LEU A 4 7.12 15.85 10.37
N PHE A 5 7.11 16.64 9.31
CA PHE A 5 8.04 16.46 8.18
C PHE A 5 9.43 17.05 8.42
N SER A 6 9.53 18.14 9.18
CA SER A 6 10.84 18.73 9.56
C SER A 6 11.58 17.86 10.57
N ASP A 7 10.85 17.23 11.50
CA ASP A 7 11.46 16.34 12.50
C ASP A 7 11.91 14.99 11.91
N THR A 8 11.26 14.53 10.84
CA THR A 8 11.70 13.29 10.16
C THR A 8 12.99 13.49 9.36
N ALA A 9 13.18 14.64 8.71
CA ALA A 9 14.44 14.98 8.05
C ALA A 9 15.59 15.12 9.09
N ALA A 10 15.35 15.81 10.20
CA ALA A 10 16.31 15.94 11.29
C ALA A 10 16.55 14.62 12.05
N ALA A 11 15.57 13.72 12.11
CA ALA A 11 15.75 12.39 12.69
C ALA A 11 16.57 11.47 11.77
N THR A 12 16.41 11.62 10.45
CA THR A 12 17.22 10.89 9.46
C THR A 12 18.67 11.38 9.48
N GLU A 13 18.91 12.70 9.63
CA GLU A 13 20.25 13.25 9.79
C GLU A 13 20.90 12.79 11.11
N ARG A 14 20.19 12.77 12.21
CA ARG A 14 20.71 12.27 13.51
C ARG A 14 20.92 10.75 13.51
N ALA A 15 20.15 9.98 12.78
CA ALA A 15 20.39 8.56 12.59
C ALA A 15 21.63 8.29 11.73
N ALA A 16 21.93 9.14 10.75
CA ALA A 16 23.17 9.11 9.98
C ALA A 16 24.39 9.47 10.83
N GLU A 17 24.27 10.44 11.74
CA GLU A 17 25.35 10.83 12.68
C GLU A 17 25.56 9.80 13.82
N SER A 18 24.58 8.98 14.16
CA SER A 18 24.66 7.99 15.27
C SER A 18 25.22 6.62 14.87
N GLY A 19 25.76 6.46 13.64
CA GLY A 19 26.44 5.23 13.22
C GLY A 19 25.51 4.05 12.92
N ALA A 20 24.23 4.31 12.73
CA ALA A 20 23.27 3.31 12.32
C ALA A 20 23.23 3.23 10.78
N SER A 21 23.66 2.09 10.25
CA SER A 21 23.60 1.62 8.88
C SER A 21 24.28 2.50 7.82
N GLU A 22 25.49 2.11 7.47
CA GLU A 22 26.11 2.55 6.22
C GLU A 22 25.10 2.37 5.08
N VAL A 23 24.94 3.43 4.27
CA VAL A 23 24.08 3.38 3.08
C VAL A 23 24.45 2.14 2.27
N PRO A 24 23.51 1.27 1.92
CA PRO A 24 23.83 0.02 1.23
C PRO A 24 24.71 0.24 0.01
N ALA A 25 25.73 -0.61 -0.17
CA ALA A 25 26.70 -0.50 -1.25
C ALA A 25 26.04 -0.40 -2.64
N ILE A 26 24.86 -0.99 -2.78
CA ILE A 26 24.08 -0.94 -4.02
C ILE A 26 23.53 0.47 -4.31
N VAL A 27 23.20 1.25 -3.28
CA VAL A 27 22.75 2.64 -3.42
C VAL A 27 23.92 3.54 -3.81
N GLN A 28 25.10 3.33 -3.20
CA GLN A 28 26.32 4.04 -3.56
C GLN A 28 26.71 3.74 -5.02
N PHE A 29 26.61 2.49 -5.44
CA PHE A 29 26.86 2.08 -6.82
C PHE A 29 25.89 2.76 -7.80
N VAL A 30 24.59 2.77 -7.51
CA VAL A 30 23.59 3.42 -8.37
C VAL A 30 23.84 4.93 -8.45
N ASN A 31 24.09 5.60 -7.31
CA ASN A 31 24.37 7.03 -7.31
C ASN A 31 25.67 7.38 -8.03
N HIS A 32 26.70 6.53 -7.98
CA HIS A 32 27.94 6.74 -8.72
C HIS A 32 27.69 6.73 -10.26
N TRP A 33 26.81 5.86 -10.76
CA TRP A 33 26.57 5.73 -12.20
C TRP A 33 25.47 6.63 -12.75
N VAL A 34 24.43 6.86 -11.96
CA VAL A 34 23.20 7.54 -12.39
C VAL A 34 23.01 8.87 -11.66
N GLY A 35 23.76 9.12 -10.57
CA GLY A 35 23.58 10.31 -9.74
C GLY A 35 23.87 11.62 -10.46
N GLU A 36 25.00 11.72 -11.17
CA GLU A 36 25.34 12.95 -11.91
C GLU A 36 24.30 13.35 -12.97
N PRO A 37 23.89 12.47 -13.90
CA PRO A 37 22.91 12.84 -14.90
C PRO A 37 21.53 13.16 -14.31
N LEU A 38 21.14 12.45 -13.23
CA LEU A 38 19.89 12.73 -12.54
C LEU A 38 19.92 14.05 -11.76
N TYR A 39 21.04 14.37 -11.13
CA TYR A 39 21.26 15.63 -10.44
C TYR A 39 21.10 16.82 -11.40
N HIS A 40 21.72 16.76 -12.58
CA HIS A 40 21.54 17.78 -13.60
C HIS A 40 20.10 17.91 -14.09
N PHE A 41 19.40 16.77 -14.23
CA PHE A 41 17.99 16.78 -14.58
C PHE A 41 17.12 17.38 -13.46
N GLN A 42 17.38 17.02 -12.20
CA GLN A 42 16.64 17.56 -11.06
C GLN A 42 16.81 19.08 -10.92
N ILE A 43 18.03 19.60 -11.02
CA ILE A 43 18.29 21.05 -10.92
C ILE A 43 17.65 21.80 -12.09
N THR A 44 17.69 21.23 -13.29
CA THR A 44 17.22 21.93 -14.48
C THR A 44 15.69 21.95 -14.59
N TYR A 45 15.03 20.84 -14.27
CA TYR A 45 13.60 20.69 -14.51
C TYR A 45 12.75 20.60 -13.24
N THR A 46 13.24 19.86 -12.23
CA THR A 46 12.41 19.53 -11.06
C THR A 46 12.49 20.61 -9.98
N LYS A 47 13.69 21.14 -9.71
CA LYS A 47 13.89 22.19 -8.71
C LYS A 47 13.05 23.45 -8.98
N PRO A 48 13.07 24.06 -10.21
CA PRO A 48 12.29 25.26 -10.45
C PRO A 48 10.78 25.04 -10.37
N LEU A 49 10.29 23.80 -10.60
CA LEU A 49 8.88 23.46 -10.44
C LEU A 49 8.49 23.43 -8.96
N TRP A 50 9.32 22.78 -8.13
CA TRP A 50 9.09 22.68 -6.70
C TRP A 50 9.28 24.01 -5.98
N ASP A 51 10.27 24.84 -6.38
CA ASP A 51 10.48 26.18 -5.84
C ASP A 51 9.27 27.10 -6.09
N LYS A 52 8.64 26.98 -7.28
CA LYS A 52 7.38 27.68 -7.57
C LYS A 52 6.22 27.17 -6.72
N PHE A 53 6.10 25.86 -6.55
CA PHE A 53 5.03 25.25 -5.77
C PHE A 53 5.15 25.59 -4.28
N PHE A 54 6.31 25.40 -3.68
CA PHE A 54 6.54 25.70 -2.27
C PHE A 54 6.63 27.21 -1.99
N GLY A 55 7.07 28.00 -2.95
CA GLY A 55 7.03 29.46 -2.89
C GLY A 55 5.61 30.04 -2.72
N LEU A 56 4.58 29.32 -3.22
CA LEU A 56 3.18 29.67 -2.96
C LEU A 56 2.80 29.57 -1.47
N PHE A 57 3.50 28.70 -0.73
CA PHE A 57 3.31 28.47 0.71
C PHE A 57 4.37 29.19 1.56
N GLY A 58 5.21 30.01 0.96
CA GLY A 58 6.25 30.78 1.66
C GLY A 58 7.41 29.95 2.19
N THR A 59 7.67 28.78 1.60
CA THR A 59 8.72 27.84 2.01
C THR A 59 9.58 27.48 0.79
N ASP A 60 10.90 27.31 1.00
CA ASP A 60 11.82 26.87 -0.07
C ASP A 60 11.76 25.34 -0.24
N ALA A 61 11.87 24.85 -1.47
CA ALA A 61 11.88 23.41 -1.74
C ALA A 61 13.01 22.68 -1.03
N GLU A 62 14.18 23.29 -0.87
CA GLU A 62 15.33 22.72 -0.15
C GLU A 62 15.06 22.46 1.33
N LYS A 63 14.21 23.29 1.98
CA LYS A 63 13.83 23.08 3.39
C LYS A 63 12.89 21.90 3.60
N VAL A 64 12.15 21.53 2.57
CA VAL A 64 11.14 20.46 2.65
C VAL A 64 11.68 19.14 2.07
N LEU A 65 12.42 19.21 0.97
CA LEU A 65 12.92 18.04 0.24
C LEU A 65 14.36 17.68 0.58
N GLY A 66 15.07 18.57 1.32
CA GLY A 66 16.49 18.40 1.64
C GLY A 66 17.43 18.99 0.57
N PRO A 67 18.74 19.03 0.87
CA PRO A 67 19.74 19.56 -0.06
C PRO A 67 19.87 18.65 -1.29
N TYR A 68 19.96 19.27 -2.46
CA TYR A 68 20.22 18.56 -3.71
C TYR A 68 21.73 18.31 -3.84
N THR A 69 22.17 17.07 -3.60
CA THR A 69 23.58 16.65 -3.76
C THR A 69 23.68 15.55 -4.82
N PRO A 70 24.78 15.44 -5.58
CA PRO A 70 24.94 14.37 -6.56
C PRO A 70 24.99 12.96 -5.92
N GLU A 71 25.46 12.89 -4.68
CA GLU A 71 25.59 11.65 -3.91
C GLU A 71 24.23 11.11 -3.41
N ASP A 72 23.27 12.01 -3.19
CA ASP A 72 21.89 11.69 -2.76
C ASP A 72 20.84 11.98 -3.84
N ALA A 73 21.27 12.11 -5.10
CA ALA A 73 20.37 12.41 -6.23
C ALA A 73 19.27 11.34 -6.38
N VAL A 74 19.59 10.08 -6.07
CA VAL A 74 18.61 9.01 -5.93
C VAL A 74 18.52 8.62 -4.47
N PRO A 75 17.42 8.94 -3.77
CA PRO A 75 17.25 8.54 -2.37
C PRO A 75 17.32 7.03 -2.20
N TRP A 76 17.93 6.57 -1.11
CA TRP A 76 18.13 5.14 -0.82
C TRP A 76 16.83 4.34 -0.91
N TYR A 77 15.72 4.88 -0.43
CA TYR A 77 14.41 4.20 -0.44
C TYR A 77 13.87 4.00 -1.87
N THR A 78 14.20 4.89 -2.80
CA THR A 78 13.81 4.74 -4.22
C THR A 78 14.56 3.59 -4.86
N VAL A 79 15.90 3.51 -4.64
CA VAL A 79 16.71 2.39 -5.14
C VAL A 79 16.22 1.06 -4.58
N MET A 80 15.98 1.02 -3.26
CA MET A 80 15.49 -0.18 -2.59
C MET A 80 14.08 -0.56 -3.04
N PHE A 81 13.19 0.42 -3.32
CA PHE A 81 11.86 0.14 -3.84
C PHE A 81 11.91 -0.45 -5.26
N VAL A 82 12.73 0.10 -6.14
CA VAL A 82 12.94 -0.47 -7.48
C VAL A 82 13.50 -1.89 -7.38
N LEU A 83 14.44 -2.12 -6.46
CA LEU A 83 15.00 -3.44 -6.20
C LEU A 83 13.91 -4.42 -5.69
N ALA A 84 13.02 -3.96 -4.80
CA ALA A 84 11.89 -4.75 -4.33
C ALA A 84 10.93 -5.13 -5.46
N VAL A 85 10.65 -4.22 -6.38
CA VAL A 85 9.86 -4.50 -7.58
C VAL A 85 10.55 -5.55 -8.45
N LEU A 86 11.86 -5.42 -8.69
CA LEU A 86 12.62 -6.39 -9.46
C LEU A 86 12.66 -7.77 -8.78
N PHE A 87 12.84 -7.82 -7.46
CA PHE A 87 12.76 -9.07 -6.70
C PHE A 87 11.36 -9.69 -6.76
N THR A 88 10.32 -8.89 -6.68
CA THR A 88 8.94 -9.36 -6.82
C THR A 88 8.72 -9.99 -8.18
N LEU A 89 9.16 -9.33 -9.25
CA LEU A 89 9.07 -9.87 -10.61
C LEU A 89 9.91 -11.14 -10.76
N ALA A 90 11.12 -11.17 -10.21
CA ALA A 90 12.00 -12.34 -10.24
C ALA A 90 11.37 -13.52 -9.49
N VAL A 91 10.82 -13.30 -8.30
CA VAL A 91 10.14 -14.34 -7.51
C VAL A 91 8.93 -14.90 -8.28
N ILE A 92 8.11 -14.05 -8.85
CA ILE A 92 6.97 -14.48 -9.67
C ILE A 92 7.46 -15.26 -10.90
N TRP A 93 8.51 -14.80 -11.57
CA TRP A 93 9.07 -15.46 -12.74
C TRP A 93 9.68 -16.84 -12.43
N ILE A 94 10.37 -16.98 -11.28
CA ILE A 94 10.94 -18.23 -10.80
C ILE A 94 9.85 -19.22 -10.39
N LEU A 95 8.84 -18.72 -9.65
CA LEU A 95 7.75 -19.57 -9.14
C LEU A 95 6.74 -19.93 -10.22
N LYS A 96 6.65 -19.14 -11.30
CA LYS A 96 5.73 -19.39 -12.40
C LYS A 96 6.10 -20.70 -13.13
N PRO A 97 5.23 -21.71 -13.15
CA PRO A 97 5.51 -22.96 -13.84
C PRO A 97 5.50 -22.74 -15.37
N ARG A 98 6.35 -23.45 -16.08
CA ARG A 98 6.35 -23.45 -17.55
C ARG A 98 5.09 -24.10 -18.13
N LYS A 99 4.52 -25.08 -17.42
CA LYS A 99 3.25 -25.74 -17.74
C LYS A 99 2.43 -25.83 -16.46
N LEU A 100 1.20 -25.35 -16.50
CA LEU A 100 0.24 -25.53 -15.42
C LEU A 100 -0.21 -27.00 -15.46
N SER A 101 0.07 -27.75 -14.40
CA SER A 101 -0.42 -29.12 -14.23
C SER A 101 -1.37 -29.16 -13.02
N VAL A 102 -2.50 -29.83 -13.22
CA VAL A 102 -3.50 -30.06 -12.16
C VAL A 102 -3.17 -31.34 -11.38
N GLU A 103 -2.61 -32.34 -12.06
CA GLU A 103 -2.33 -33.64 -11.45
C GLU A 103 -1.01 -33.67 -10.67
N GLU A 104 0.03 -32.98 -11.18
CA GLU A 104 1.35 -32.89 -10.54
C GLU A 104 1.82 -31.43 -10.50
N PRO A 105 1.29 -30.59 -9.57
CA PRO A 105 1.68 -29.20 -9.47
C PRO A 105 3.11 -29.07 -8.93
N SER A 106 3.89 -28.18 -9.56
CA SER A 106 5.22 -27.80 -9.06
C SER A 106 5.11 -27.10 -7.72
N TYR A 107 6.14 -27.21 -6.84
CA TYR A 107 6.18 -26.50 -5.57
C TYR A 107 5.98 -24.98 -5.72
N GLY A 108 6.56 -24.37 -6.77
CA GLY A 108 6.36 -22.94 -7.06
C GLY A 108 4.91 -22.61 -7.41
N GLN A 109 4.25 -23.49 -8.18
CA GLN A 109 2.82 -23.35 -8.49
C GLN A 109 1.96 -23.40 -7.22
N LEU A 110 2.22 -24.36 -6.34
CA LEU A 110 1.47 -24.51 -5.08
C LEU A 110 1.60 -23.29 -4.17
N ILE A 111 2.80 -22.70 -4.08
CA ILE A 111 3.03 -21.50 -3.27
C ILE A 111 2.24 -20.31 -3.83
N LEU A 112 2.35 -20.05 -5.14
CA LEU A 112 1.63 -18.97 -5.81
C LEU A 112 0.12 -19.18 -5.73
N GLU A 113 -0.35 -20.39 -6.00
CA GLU A 113 -1.77 -20.74 -5.97
C GLU A 113 -2.37 -20.55 -4.58
N LYS A 114 -1.71 -21.05 -3.53
CA LYS A 114 -2.15 -20.81 -2.15
C LYS A 114 -2.19 -19.34 -1.77
N GLY A 115 -1.19 -18.55 -2.18
CA GLY A 115 -1.18 -17.11 -1.95
C GLY A 115 -2.33 -16.39 -2.66
N VAL A 116 -2.56 -16.70 -3.93
CA VAL A 116 -3.65 -16.14 -4.74
C VAL A 116 -5.01 -16.57 -4.19
N LEU A 117 -5.19 -17.84 -3.82
CA LEU A 117 -6.43 -18.34 -3.23
C LEU A 117 -6.73 -17.67 -1.89
N ALA A 118 -5.73 -17.49 -1.02
CA ALA A 118 -5.93 -16.80 0.25
C ALA A 118 -6.45 -15.36 0.05
N VAL A 119 -5.87 -14.60 -0.88
CA VAL A 119 -6.34 -13.24 -1.18
C VAL A 119 -7.72 -13.26 -1.86
N ARG A 120 -7.97 -14.25 -2.74
CA ARG A 120 -9.27 -14.42 -3.37
C ARG A 120 -10.38 -14.72 -2.36
N ASP A 121 -10.11 -15.63 -1.43
CA ASP A 121 -11.09 -16.02 -0.41
C ASP A 121 -11.41 -14.80 0.49
N LEU A 122 -10.39 -14.03 0.90
CA LEU A 122 -10.61 -12.77 1.62
C LEU A 122 -11.46 -11.76 0.81
N LEU A 123 -11.25 -11.67 -0.50
CA LEU A 123 -12.06 -10.80 -1.36
C LEU A 123 -13.51 -11.30 -1.47
N VAL A 124 -13.72 -12.60 -1.63
CA VAL A 124 -15.06 -13.18 -1.73
C VAL A 124 -15.82 -13.05 -0.40
N ASP A 125 -15.13 -13.26 0.72
CA ASP A 125 -15.74 -13.18 2.05
C ASP A 125 -16.15 -11.74 2.44
N ASN A 126 -15.40 -10.72 1.99
CA ASN A 126 -15.63 -9.33 2.38
C ASN A 126 -16.36 -8.50 1.32
N VAL A 127 -16.14 -8.76 0.03
CA VAL A 127 -16.69 -7.98 -1.09
C VAL A 127 -17.78 -8.75 -1.83
N GLY A 128 -17.78 -10.08 -1.71
CA GLY A 128 -18.65 -10.95 -2.47
C GLY A 128 -17.99 -11.49 -3.76
N PRO A 129 -18.76 -12.27 -4.58
CA PRO A 129 -18.24 -12.91 -5.78
C PRO A 129 -17.65 -11.94 -6.81
N HIS A 130 -18.17 -10.71 -6.88
CA HIS A 130 -17.68 -9.64 -7.76
C HIS A 130 -16.31 -9.13 -7.34
N GLY A 131 -15.89 -9.32 -6.08
CA GLY A 131 -14.60 -8.90 -5.55
C GLY A 131 -13.40 -9.51 -6.25
N VAL A 132 -13.56 -10.65 -6.93
CA VAL A 132 -12.47 -11.34 -7.64
C VAL A 132 -11.85 -10.46 -8.75
N GLN A 133 -12.56 -9.52 -9.30
CA GLN A 133 -12.01 -8.56 -10.28
C GLN A 133 -10.89 -7.69 -9.71
N TYR A 134 -10.84 -7.46 -8.40
CA TYR A 134 -9.83 -6.64 -7.72
C TYR A 134 -8.58 -7.44 -7.30
N LEU A 135 -8.64 -8.77 -7.44
CA LEU A 135 -7.56 -9.69 -7.09
C LEU A 135 -6.19 -9.31 -7.69
N PRO A 136 -6.07 -8.91 -8.97
CA PRO A 136 -4.76 -8.57 -9.54
C PRO A 136 -4.07 -7.42 -8.82
N VAL A 137 -4.80 -6.37 -8.47
CA VAL A 137 -4.24 -5.18 -7.81
C VAL A 137 -3.93 -5.46 -6.35
N ILE A 138 -4.88 -6.03 -5.61
CA ILE A 138 -4.69 -6.37 -4.19
C ILE A 138 -3.59 -7.42 -4.01
N GLY A 139 -3.55 -8.43 -4.87
CA GLY A 139 -2.50 -9.44 -4.86
C GLY A 139 -1.12 -8.85 -5.17
N THR A 140 -1.04 -7.89 -6.10
CA THR A 140 0.21 -7.17 -6.40
C THR A 140 0.69 -6.37 -5.19
N PHE A 141 -0.20 -5.62 -4.52
CA PHE A 141 0.15 -4.93 -3.27
C PHE A 141 0.65 -5.91 -2.21
N GLY A 142 -0.06 -7.03 -2.01
CA GLY A 142 0.33 -8.04 -1.02
C GLY A 142 1.72 -8.60 -1.27
N ILE A 143 2.02 -9.06 -2.49
CA ILE A 143 3.32 -9.63 -2.83
C ILE A 143 4.42 -8.57 -2.74
N LEU A 144 4.19 -7.35 -3.26
CA LEU A 144 5.18 -6.27 -3.25
C LEU A 144 5.54 -5.84 -1.83
N ILE A 145 4.53 -5.65 -0.97
CA ILE A 145 4.75 -5.26 0.43
C ILE A 145 5.46 -6.38 1.19
N LEU A 146 5.06 -7.63 0.98
CA LEU A 146 5.71 -8.78 1.60
C LEU A 146 7.19 -8.85 1.25
N ILE A 147 7.53 -8.77 -0.04
CA ILE A 147 8.91 -8.79 -0.50
C ILE A 147 9.69 -7.58 0.04
N SER A 148 9.10 -6.39 0.02
CA SER A 148 9.69 -5.16 0.57
C SER A 148 10.02 -5.30 2.05
N ASN A 149 9.11 -5.88 2.84
CA ASN A 149 9.32 -6.10 4.27
C ASN A 149 10.37 -7.18 4.53
N LEU A 150 10.36 -8.26 3.73
CA LEU A 150 11.36 -9.34 3.86
C LEU A 150 12.78 -8.89 3.48
N MET A 151 12.92 -7.89 2.62
CA MET A 151 14.24 -7.33 2.28
C MET A 151 14.97 -6.79 3.51
N GLY A 152 14.29 -6.19 4.48
CA GLY A 152 14.88 -5.69 5.71
C GLY A 152 15.48 -6.79 6.61
N LEU A 153 15.10 -8.05 6.41
CA LEU A 153 15.67 -9.20 7.14
C LEU A 153 17.03 -9.65 6.58
N VAL A 154 17.36 -9.22 5.37
CA VAL A 154 18.63 -9.60 4.70
C VAL A 154 19.72 -8.62 5.09
N PRO A 155 20.80 -9.07 5.76
CA PRO A 155 21.91 -8.18 6.10
C PRO A 155 22.49 -7.47 4.86
N GLY A 156 22.61 -6.14 4.92
CA GLY A 156 23.09 -5.33 3.81
C GLY A 156 21.99 -4.81 2.86
N LEU A 157 20.73 -5.20 3.05
CA LEU A 157 19.58 -4.59 2.40
C LEU A 157 18.73 -3.86 3.45
N MET A 158 18.11 -2.76 3.03
CA MET A 158 17.17 -2.00 3.86
C MET A 158 15.74 -2.20 3.31
N SER A 159 14.76 -2.25 4.19
CA SER A 159 13.37 -2.31 3.75
C SER A 159 12.94 -0.96 3.18
N PRO A 160 12.49 -0.86 1.91
CA PRO A 160 11.98 0.40 1.36
C PRO A 160 10.75 0.90 2.11
N THR A 161 10.00 0.01 2.75
CA THR A 161 8.83 0.34 3.55
C THR A 161 9.15 0.87 4.96
N ALA A 162 10.43 0.92 5.36
CA ALA A 162 10.88 1.69 6.52
C ALA A 162 10.96 3.20 6.23
N SER A 163 10.87 3.61 4.96
CA SER A 163 10.77 5.03 4.59
C SER A 163 9.33 5.53 4.59
N THR A 164 9.10 6.69 5.23
CA THR A 164 7.81 7.38 5.25
C THR A 164 7.30 7.67 3.84
N SER A 165 8.18 8.06 2.92
CA SER A 165 7.81 8.38 1.52
C SER A 165 7.19 7.19 0.80
N VAL A 166 7.76 5.99 0.95
CA VAL A 166 7.26 4.77 0.31
C VAL A 166 5.96 4.30 0.94
N THR A 167 5.87 4.33 2.27
CA THR A 167 4.66 3.87 2.98
C THR A 167 3.45 4.76 2.71
N PHE A 168 3.66 6.08 2.68
CA PHE A 168 2.59 7.00 2.29
C PHE A 168 2.23 6.87 0.81
N ALA A 169 3.21 6.66 -0.08
CA ALA A 169 2.92 6.41 -1.50
C ALA A 169 2.06 5.15 -1.70
N LEU A 170 2.34 4.07 -0.98
CA LEU A 170 1.53 2.85 -1.01
C LEU A 170 0.13 3.09 -0.42
N GLY A 171 0.02 3.80 0.72
CA GLY A 171 -1.25 4.16 1.33
C GLY A 171 -2.11 5.05 0.41
N ILE A 172 -1.51 6.06 -0.20
CA ILE A 172 -2.18 6.95 -1.16
C ILE A 172 -2.57 6.18 -2.44
N SER A 173 -1.73 5.26 -2.92
CA SER A 173 -2.06 4.44 -4.09
C SER A 173 -3.28 3.54 -3.83
N SER A 174 -3.36 2.93 -2.66
CA SER A 174 -4.53 2.17 -2.22
C SER A 174 -5.76 3.07 -2.10
N PHE A 175 -5.62 4.28 -1.54
CA PHE A 175 -6.68 5.28 -1.43
C PHE A 175 -7.23 5.70 -2.79
N VAL A 176 -6.35 6.05 -3.72
CA VAL A 176 -6.75 6.43 -5.09
C VAL A 176 -7.46 5.27 -5.78
N TYR A 177 -6.96 4.06 -5.58
CA TYR A 177 -7.52 2.87 -6.20
C TYR A 177 -8.95 2.59 -5.73
N TYR A 178 -9.24 2.53 -4.42
CA TYR A 178 -10.59 2.24 -3.96
C TYR A 178 -11.57 3.39 -4.23
N ASN A 179 -11.12 4.67 -4.17
CA ASN A 179 -11.96 5.79 -4.59
C ASN A 179 -12.26 5.77 -6.10
N ALA A 180 -11.30 5.36 -6.94
CA ALA A 180 -11.53 5.19 -8.37
C ALA A 180 -12.57 4.09 -8.66
N ILE A 181 -12.55 2.99 -7.89
CA ILE A 181 -13.58 1.95 -7.96
C ILE A 181 -14.94 2.55 -7.59
N GLY A 182 -15.03 3.27 -6.47
CA GLY A 182 -16.27 3.89 -6.02
C GLY A 182 -16.86 4.86 -7.02
N ILE A 183 -16.03 5.67 -7.66
CA ILE A 183 -16.46 6.57 -8.75
C ILE A 183 -16.91 5.79 -9.98
N LYS A 184 -16.21 4.69 -10.31
CA LYS A 184 -16.56 3.86 -11.47
C LYS A 184 -17.89 3.13 -11.29
N GLU A 185 -18.17 2.62 -10.10
CA GLU A 185 -19.38 1.84 -9.80
C GLU A 185 -20.59 2.71 -9.52
N ASN A 186 -20.44 3.76 -8.73
CA ASN A 186 -21.54 4.61 -8.28
C ASN A 186 -21.67 5.93 -9.07
N GLY A 187 -20.72 6.22 -9.97
CA GLY A 187 -20.60 7.52 -10.59
C GLY A 187 -20.18 8.62 -9.61
N LEU A 188 -19.71 9.76 -10.12
CA LEU A 188 -19.21 10.86 -9.30
C LEU A 188 -20.27 11.41 -8.33
N GLY A 189 -21.52 11.54 -8.81
CA GLY A 189 -22.63 12.05 -8.01
C GLY A 189 -23.09 11.07 -6.94
N GLY A 190 -23.15 9.77 -7.25
CA GLY A 190 -23.48 8.72 -6.29
C GLY A 190 -22.43 8.57 -5.20
N HIS A 191 -21.16 8.60 -5.56
CA HIS A 191 -20.03 8.55 -4.62
C HIS A 191 -20.01 9.73 -3.64
N LEU A 192 -20.27 10.96 -4.13
CA LEU A 192 -20.39 12.14 -3.27
C LEU A 192 -21.67 12.09 -2.39
N LYS A 193 -22.75 11.54 -2.89
CA LYS A 193 -24.00 11.37 -2.12
C LYS A 193 -23.81 10.35 -0.99
N HIS A 194 -22.96 9.35 -1.18
CA HIS A 194 -22.58 8.39 -0.14
C HIS A 194 -21.97 9.10 1.09
N PHE A 195 -21.07 10.06 0.88
CA PHE A 195 -20.52 10.85 1.97
C PHE A 195 -21.53 11.76 2.68
N ALA A 196 -22.62 12.10 2.01
CA ALA A 196 -23.70 12.92 2.60
C ALA A 196 -24.64 12.11 3.52
N GLY A 197 -24.64 10.77 3.41
CA GLY A 197 -25.51 9.89 4.19
C GLY A 197 -26.97 9.89 3.71
N PRO A 198 -27.83 9.02 4.30
CA PRO A 198 -29.21 8.82 3.83
C PRO A 198 -30.17 9.95 4.23
N ILE A 199 -29.83 10.77 5.24
CA ILE A 199 -30.71 11.79 5.79
C ILE A 199 -30.24 13.19 5.40
N PRO A 200 -30.97 13.94 4.55
CA PRO A 200 -30.52 15.23 4.02
C PRO A 200 -30.19 16.29 5.07
N TRP A 201 -30.91 16.30 6.17
CA TRP A 201 -30.70 17.28 7.24
C TRP A 201 -29.41 16.99 8.05
N LEU A 202 -29.02 15.71 8.16
CA LEU A 202 -27.76 15.28 8.79
C LEU A 202 -26.56 15.39 7.86
N ALA A 203 -26.80 15.54 6.55
CA ALA A 203 -25.75 15.59 5.53
C ALA A 203 -24.70 16.67 5.82
N LEU A 204 -25.11 17.82 6.39
CA LEU A 204 -24.20 18.91 6.76
C LEU A 204 -23.16 18.49 7.83
N LEU A 205 -23.54 17.56 8.72
CA LEU A 205 -22.66 17.04 9.76
C LEU A 205 -21.93 15.77 9.30
N MET A 206 -22.62 14.87 8.59
CA MET A 206 -22.08 13.59 8.13
C MET A 206 -21.00 13.77 7.06
N PHE A 207 -21.21 14.66 6.10
CA PHE A 207 -20.27 14.90 5.01
C PHE A 207 -18.85 15.24 5.46
N PRO A 208 -18.60 16.24 6.35
CA PRO A 208 -17.26 16.53 6.81
C PRO A 208 -16.65 15.40 7.66
N ILE A 209 -17.46 14.67 8.44
CA ILE A 209 -16.98 13.53 9.24
C ILE A 209 -16.53 12.41 8.32
N GLU A 210 -17.33 12.04 7.33
CA GLU A 210 -17.02 10.98 6.38
C GLU A 210 -15.83 11.36 5.49
N LEU A 211 -15.75 12.62 5.05
CA LEU A 211 -14.60 13.13 4.29
C LEU A 211 -13.30 13.01 5.09
N VAL A 212 -13.33 13.41 6.37
CA VAL A 212 -12.16 13.29 7.26
C VAL A 212 -11.83 11.82 7.51
N SER A 213 -12.83 10.97 7.78
CA SER A 213 -12.67 9.53 7.95
C SER A 213 -11.98 8.91 6.73
N ASN A 214 -12.46 9.21 5.52
CA ASN A 214 -11.90 8.73 4.27
C ASN A 214 -10.43 9.18 4.07
N LEU A 215 -10.10 10.43 4.44
CA LEU A 215 -8.74 10.95 4.34
C LEU A 215 -7.78 10.35 5.40
N VAL A 216 -8.28 10.04 6.59
CA VAL A 216 -7.49 9.43 7.66
C VAL A 216 -7.13 7.97 7.36
N ARG A 217 -7.90 7.27 6.56
CA ARG A 217 -7.65 5.86 6.17
C ARG A 217 -6.26 5.63 5.57
N PRO A 218 -5.85 6.29 4.45
CA PRO A 218 -4.52 6.12 3.87
C PRO A 218 -3.40 6.59 4.81
N LEU A 219 -3.68 7.65 5.60
CA LEU A 219 -2.73 8.16 6.57
C LEU A 219 -2.46 7.11 7.67
N SER A 220 -3.51 6.54 8.25
CA SER A 220 -3.39 5.49 9.28
C SER A 220 -2.68 4.24 8.74
N LEU A 221 -2.98 3.85 7.50
CA LEU A 221 -2.35 2.72 6.83
C LEU A 221 -0.84 2.95 6.61
N GLY A 222 -0.47 4.12 6.11
CA GLY A 222 0.93 4.53 5.91
C GLY A 222 1.71 4.62 7.21
N ILE A 223 1.15 5.29 8.25
CA ILE A 223 1.80 5.42 9.56
C ILE A 223 2.01 4.04 10.21
N ARG A 224 1.05 3.13 10.10
CA ARG A 224 1.17 1.78 10.65
C ARG A 224 2.27 1.00 9.97
N LEU A 225 2.33 1.06 8.64
CA LEU A 225 3.37 0.38 7.86
C LEU A 225 4.76 0.94 8.22
N PHE A 226 4.90 2.25 8.24
CA PHE A 226 6.13 2.93 8.63
C PHE A 226 6.54 2.61 10.08
N GLY A 227 5.63 2.77 11.03
CA GLY A 227 5.94 2.64 12.46
C GLY A 227 6.39 1.23 12.85
N ASN A 228 5.77 0.20 12.27
CA ASN A 228 6.16 -1.19 12.55
C ASN A 228 7.56 -1.49 12.01
N LEU A 229 7.85 -1.12 10.77
CA LEU A 229 9.13 -1.44 10.14
C LEU A 229 10.28 -0.56 10.62
N PHE A 230 10.02 0.73 10.81
CA PHE A 230 11.01 1.63 11.41
C PHE A 230 11.39 1.18 12.83
N GLY A 231 10.40 0.79 13.64
CA GLY A 231 10.63 0.24 14.98
C GLY A 231 11.48 -1.03 14.95
N ASP A 232 11.20 -1.93 14.01
CA ASP A 232 11.93 -3.19 13.85
C ASP A 232 13.40 -2.96 13.42
N GLU A 233 13.63 -2.07 12.46
CA GLU A 233 15.00 -1.68 12.03
C GLU A 233 15.80 -1.03 13.16
N GLN A 234 15.17 -0.16 13.98
CA GLN A 234 15.83 0.47 15.13
C GLN A 234 16.22 -0.55 16.20
N ILE A 235 15.33 -1.51 16.48
CA ILE A 235 15.61 -2.60 17.43
C ILE A 235 16.78 -3.45 16.94
N LEU A 236 16.76 -3.88 15.68
CA LEU A 236 17.83 -4.66 15.07
C LEU A 236 19.16 -3.89 15.11
N GLY A 237 19.18 -2.64 14.68
CA GLY A 237 20.38 -1.78 14.70
C GLY A 237 20.95 -1.61 16.10
N THR A 238 20.10 -1.37 17.10
CA THR A 238 20.52 -1.24 18.51
C THR A 238 21.14 -2.54 19.03
N ILE A 239 20.55 -3.68 18.69
CA ILE A 239 21.04 -4.97 19.14
C ILE A 239 22.37 -5.33 18.49
N PHE A 240 22.54 -5.04 17.21
CA PHE A 240 23.83 -5.19 16.54
C PHE A 240 24.91 -4.33 17.18
N SER A 241 24.60 -3.09 17.59
CA SER A 241 25.56 -2.19 18.26
C SER A 241 25.93 -2.64 19.67
N LEU A 242 24.99 -3.21 20.43
CA LEU A 242 25.24 -3.70 21.79
C LEU A 242 26.07 -5.00 21.83
N SER A 243 26.04 -5.79 20.79
CA SER A 243 26.67 -7.11 20.77
C SER A 243 27.64 -7.31 19.59
N PRO A 244 28.77 -6.60 19.56
CA PRO A 244 29.73 -6.70 18.47
C PRO A 244 30.37 -8.10 18.28
N LYS A 245 30.21 -9.02 19.26
CA LYS A 245 30.68 -10.41 19.20
C LYS A 245 29.54 -11.45 19.23
N GLY A 246 28.28 -11.02 19.35
CA GLY A 246 27.13 -11.92 19.56
C GLY A 246 26.17 -11.93 18.39
N LEU A 247 26.50 -12.69 17.34
CA LEU A 247 25.58 -13.03 16.25
C LEU A 247 24.31 -13.76 16.75
N LEU A 248 24.33 -14.26 17.99
CA LEU A 248 23.22 -15.01 18.61
C LEU A 248 22.00 -14.14 18.88
N LEU A 249 22.18 -12.90 19.35
CA LEU A 249 21.05 -12.06 19.75
C LEU A 249 20.17 -11.63 18.56
N PRO A 250 20.72 -11.17 17.42
CA PRO A 250 19.95 -10.91 16.21
C PRO A 250 19.18 -12.13 15.70
N VAL A 251 19.76 -13.35 15.79
CA VAL A 251 19.11 -14.59 15.35
C VAL A 251 17.82 -14.87 16.13
N PHE A 252 17.75 -14.52 17.42
CA PHE A 252 16.53 -14.67 18.21
C PHE A 252 15.43 -13.68 17.83
N ILE A 253 15.77 -12.51 17.26
CA ILE A 253 14.82 -11.47 16.90
C ILE A 253 14.32 -11.66 15.47
N MET A 254 15.12 -12.22 14.56
CA MET A 254 14.70 -12.48 13.18
C MET A 254 13.34 -13.18 13.03
N PRO A 255 12.97 -14.21 13.83
CA PRO A 255 11.63 -14.80 13.74
C PRO A 255 10.50 -13.83 14.10
N LEU A 256 10.76 -12.89 15.04
CA LEU A 256 9.79 -11.85 15.39
C LEU A 256 9.62 -10.86 14.23
N SER A 257 10.70 -10.38 13.65
CA SER A 257 10.68 -9.49 12.48
C SER A 257 10.01 -10.16 11.27
N LEU A 258 10.28 -11.45 11.06
CA LEU A 258 9.59 -12.23 10.03
C LEU A 258 8.08 -12.27 10.26
N PHE A 259 7.64 -12.53 11.50
CA PHE A 259 6.23 -12.52 11.87
C PHE A 259 5.59 -11.15 11.65
N VAL A 260 6.27 -10.07 12.06
CA VAL A 260 5.81 -8.68 11.85
C VAL A 260 5.66 -8.38 10.36
N ALA A 261 6.60 -8.80 9.51
CA ALA A 261 6.55 -8.61 8.06
C ALA A 261 5.32 -9.26 7.43
N PHE A 262 4.99 -10.49 7.83
CA PHE A 262 3.78 -11.18 7.38
C PHE A 262 2.50 -10.52 7.89
N MET A 263 2.44 -10.25 9.20
CA MET A 263 1.27 -9.60 9.83
C MET A 263 0.99 -8.23 9.22
N GLN A 264 2.01 -7.44 8.97
CA GLN A 264 1.88 -6.12 8.37
C GLN A 264 1.33 -6.19 6.94
N THR A 265 1.82 -7.15 6.14
CA THR A 265 1.32 -7.39 4.79
C THR A 265 -0.15 -7.82 4.82
N PHE A 266 -0.50 -8.75 5.71
CA PHE A 266 -1.87 -9.22 5.89
C PHE A 266 -2.82 -8.07 6.27
N ILE A 267 -2.43 -7.25 7.26
CA ILE A 267 -3.23 -6.10 7.70
C ILE A 267 -3.43 -5.10 6.56
N PHE A 268 -2.40 -4.82 5.76
CA PHE A 268 -2.52 -3.91 4.62
C PHE A 268 -3.52 -4.43 3.58
N VAL A 269 -3.38 -5.70 3.19
CA VAL A 269 -4.28 -6.36 2.24
C VAL A 269 -5.71 -6.39 2.77
N LEU A 270 -5.90 -6.80 4.02
CA LEU A 270 -7.23 -6.88 4.65
C LEU A 270 -7.92 -5.52 4.70
N LEU A 271 -7.22 -4.47 5.16
CA LEU A 271 -7.79 -3.13 5.22
C LEU A 271 -8.12 -2.59 3.81
N SER A 272 -7.25 -2.83 2.82
CA SER A 272 -7.54 -2.44 1.44
C SER A 272 -8.78 -3.14 0.89
N ILE A 273 -8.99 -4.41 1.22
CA ILE A 273 -10.21 -5.18 0.86
C ILE A 273 -11.45 -4.60 1.55
N ILE A 274 -11.37 -4.30 2.85
CA ILE A 274 -12.49 -3.71 3.61
C ILE A 274 -12.89 -2.36 3.02
N TYR A 275 -11.92 -1.53 2.62
CA TYR A 275 -12.23 -0.24 1.99
C TYR A 275 -12.88 -0.40 0.61
N ILE A 276 -12.50 -1.41 -0.16
CA ILE A 276 -13.18 -1.74 -1.42
C ILE A 276 -14.61 -2.24 -1.14
N SER A 277 -14.77 -3.11 -0.15
CA SER A 277 -16.08 -3.63 0.25
C SER A 277 -17.05 -2.50 0.58
N GLU A 278 -16.62 -1.53 1.37
CA GLU A 278 -17.46 -0.40 1.78
C GLU A 278 -17.98 0.42 0.59
N VAL A 279 -17.16 0.54 -0.47
CA VAL A 279 -17.51 1.33 -1.65
C VAL A 279 -18.34 0.51 -2.66
N SER A 280 -18.21 -0.83 -2.67
CA SER A 280 -18.87 -1.72 -3.64
C SER A 280 -20.24 -2.24 -3.19
N HIS A 281 -20.57 -2.28 -1.89
CA HIS A 281 -21.83 -2.83 -1.38
C HIS A 281 -23.09 -2.04 -1.76
N HIS A 282 -22.99 -0.80 -2.23
CA HIS A 282 -24.16 0.00 -2.60
C HIS A 282 -24.91 -0.46 -3.86
N HIS A 283 -24.33 -1.34 -4.66
CA HIS A 283 -25.01 -1.83 -5.88
C HIS A 283 -26.07 -2.89 -5.59
N GLU A 284 -25.96 -3.65 -4.51
CA GLU A 284 -26.93 -4.70 -4.19
C GLU A 284 -28.23 -4.14 -3.59
N GLU A 285 -28.18 -3.08 -2.79
CA GLU A 285 -29.39 -2.48 -2.21
C GLU A 285 -30.29 -1.82 -3.25
N HIS A 286 -29.74 -1.17 -4.28
CA HIS A 286 -30.52 -0.55 -5.34
C HIS A 286 -31.18 -1.54 -6.31
N HIS A 287 -30.61 -2.73 -6.48
CA HIS A 287 -31.24 -3.78 -7.27
C HIS A 287 -32.34 -4.51 -6.49
N ALA A 288 -32.20 -4.68 -5.19
CA ALA A 288 -33.23 -5.29 -4.34
C ALA A 288 -34.48 -4.39 -4.20
N GLU A 289 -34.29 -3.07 -4.10
CA GLU A 289 -35.46 -2.13 -4.08
C GLU A 289 -36.12 -2.00 -5.44
N GLY A 290 -35.40 -2.18 -6.55
CA GLY A 290 -36.00 -2.15 -7.92
C GLY A 290 -36.82 -3.38 -8.26
N GLU A 291 -36.49 -4.54 -7.69
CA GLU A 291 -37.20 -5.80 -7.96
C GLU A 291 -38.49 -5.97 -7.13
N HIS A 292 -38.54 -5.35 -5.96
CA HIS A 292 -39.78 -5.35 -5.14
C HIS A 292 -40.85 -4.31 -5.57
N GLY A 293 -40.49 -3.38 -6.47
CA GLY A 293 -41.42 -2.35 -6.97
C GLY A 293 -42.27 -2.78 -8.15
N HIS A 294 -42.10 -3.98 -8.71
CA HIS A 294 -42.79 -4.38 -9.94
C HIS A 294 -43.73 -5.59 -9.84
N THR A 295 -44.07 -6.03 -8.64
CA THR A 295 -45.03 -7.14 -8.46
C THR A 295 -46.22 -6.79 -7.59
N VAL A 296 -46.94 -5.75 -7.95
CA VAL A 296 -48.36 -5.59 -7.55
C VAL A 296 -49.06 -4.78 -8.66
N ASP A 297 -49.52 -5.42 -9.68
CA ASP A 297 -50.85 -5.26 -10.25
C ASP A 297 -50.98 -6.07 -11.56
N ASP A 298 -51.51 -7.26 -11.49
CA ASP A 298 -52.41 -7.73 -12.53
C ASP A 298 -53.30 -8.86 -11.97
N GLY A 299 -54.54 -8.52 -11.75
CA GLY A 299 -55.60 -9.44 -11.36
C GLY A 299 -55.99 -10.41 -12.49
N GLY A 300 -55.21 -11.48 -12.65
CA GLY A 300 -55.51 -12.58 -13.58
C GLY A 300 -56.17 -13.76 -12.89
N VAL A 301 -57.44 -13.94 -13.10
CA VAL A 301 -58.28 -15.07 -12.68
C VAL A 301 -57.64 -16.42 -13.01
N MET A 302 -57.36 -17.22 -11.99
CA MET A 302 -56.86 -18.58 -12.07
C MET A 302 -58.00 -19.51 -12.58
N THR A 303 -57.99 -19.90 -13.83
CA THR A 303 -58.82 -21.02 -14.36
C THR A 303 -58.05 -22.31 -14.22
N LEU A 304 -58.53 -23.21 -13.36
CA LEU A 304 -58.00 -24.57 -13.23
C LEU A 304 -58.36 -25.39 -14.49
N PRO A 305 -57.46 -26.22 -15.04
CA PRO A 305 -57.82 -27.18 -16.06
C PRO A 305 -58.57 -28.36 -15.44
N SER A 306 -59.79 -28.59 -15.92
CA SER A 306 -60.59 -29.76 -15.68
C SER A 306 -59.97 -30.99 -16.33
N HIS A 307 -59.69 -32.03 -15.55
CA HIS A 307 -59.39 -33.34 -16.06
C HIS A 307 -60.65 -34.03 -16.58
N ALA A 308 -60.63 -34.47 -17.81
CA ALA A 308 -61.39 -35.60 -18.35
C ALA A 308 -60.41 -36.52 -19.08
#